data_65c97e4fdb0ae0410463952cb07ae32c
#
_entry.id   65c97e4fdb0ae0410463952cb07ae32c
#
_cell.length_a   1.000
_cell.length_b   1.000
_cell.length_c   1.000
_cell.angle_alpha   90.00
_cell.angle_beta   90.00
_cell.angle_gamma   90.00
#
_symmetry.space_group_name_H-M   'P 1'
#
loop_
_entity.id
_entity.type
_entity.pdbx_description
1 polymer ?
#
loop_
_entity_poly.entity_id
_entity_poly.type
_entity_poly.pdbx_seq_one_letter_code
_entity_poly.pdbx_strand_id
1 'polypeptide(L)'
;YLPEFLSGDGWWGQGFSESEAGSDLAALRCRARRQGDDYVISGHKIWTSHAETANRIFLLARTGTPESRHRGLSMILIDVDMPGVTVRPVKLASGRAELAECFFDDVRVPAGRLIGAEGEGWAVAMYLLQYERAAWAWLRAAVLLQRLRALTGLLSDSTAPAPAPGAAVDEVLGSVYLDLLALRARSVDTVRRLAAGQTVGPEASADKLLLGACEQSVYDAARSLLGPRFLFGDASRQWREEWWYSRTTTIYGGSAEVQRGIIADRVLKLPKE
;
A
#
# COMPACT_ATOMS: atom_id res chain seq x y z
N TYR A 1 -16.18 1.41 17.35
CA TYR A 1 -15.06 1.75 16.44
C TYR A 1 -15.52 2.42 15.14
N LEU A 2 -16.61 1.94 14.50
CA LEU A 2 -17.07 2.50 13.21
C LEU A 2 -17.44 3.97 13.26
N PRO A 3 -18.16 4.50 14.28
CA PRO A 3 -18.45 5.93 14.37
C PRO A 3 -17.18 6.80 14.40
N GLU A 4 -16.19 6.41 15.20
CA GLU A 4 -14.90 7.09 15.32
C GLU A 4 -14.12 7.09 14.00
N PHE A 5 -14.13 5.96 13.30
CA PHE A 5 -13.51 5.84 11.97
C PHE A 5 -14.21 6.71 10.93
N LEU A 6 -15.55 6.74 10.93
CA LEU A 6 -16.36 7.50 9.97
C LEU A 6 -16.29 9.01 10.21
N SER A 7 -16.13 9.45 11.47
CA SER A 7 -15.93 10.86 11.80
C SER A 7 -14.53 11.38 11.43
N GLY A 8 -13.57 10.47 11.20
CA GLY A 8 -12.18 10.81 10.99
C GLY A 8 -11.38 11.05 12.28
N ASP A 9 -11.98 10.81 13.45
CA ASP A 9 -11.31 10.95 14.75
C ASP A 9 -10.41 9.75 15.05
N GLY A 10 -10.64 8.60 14.37
CA GLY A 10 -9.85 7.39 14.51
C GLY A 10 -9.02 7.11 13.25
N TRP A 11 -7.72 7.04 13.41
CA TRP A 11 -6.78 6.59 12.38
C TRP A 11 -6.22 5.21 12.69
N TRP A 12 -6.23 4.31 11.71
CA TRP A 12 -5.85 2.92 11.92
C TRP A 12 -4.68 2.51 11.04
N GLY A 13 -3.63 1.98 11.68
CA GLY A 13 -2.47 1.43 11.00
C GLY A 13 -2.67 -0.05 10.64
N GLN A 14 -1.94 -0.51 9.64
CA GLN A 14 -1.95 -1.90 9.17
C GLN A 14 -0.64 -2.61 9.56
N GLY A 15 -0.68 -3.44 10.61
CA GLY A 15 0.47 -4.18 11.12
C GLY A 15 0.58 -5.56 10.50
N PHE A 16 1.09 -5.68 9.25
CA PHE A 16 1.18 -6.95 8.54
C PHE A 16 2.63 -7.42 8.37
N SER A 17 3.43 -6.66 7.64
CA SER A 17 4.78 -7.05 7.23
C SER A 17 5.77 -7.12 8.41
N GLU A 18 6.71 -8.04 8.30
CA GLU A 18 7.89 -8.17 9.16
C GLU A 18 9.15 -8.15 8.32
N SER A 19 10.31 -7.96 8.91
CA SER A 19 11.59 -7.93 8.20
C SER A 19 11.82 -9.17 7.33
N GLU A 20 11.36 -10.34 7.82
CA GLU A 20 11.50 -11.64 7.16
C GLU A 20 10.22 -12.12 6.47
N ALA A 21 9.12 -11.36 6.56
CA ALA A 21 7.79 -11.75 6.06
C ALA A 21 7.07 -10.58 5.38
N GLY A 22 7.54 -10.19 4.21
CA GLY A 22 6.90 -9.25 3.30
C GLY A 22 6.09 -9.99 2.22
N SER A 23 6.75 -10.42 1.14
CA SER A 23 6.10 -11.19 0.06
C SER A 23 5.58 -12.55 0.53
N ASP A 24 6.32 -13.26 1.40
CA ASP A 24 5.84 -14.47 2.10
C ASP A 24 5.19 -14.09 3.43
N LEU A 25 4.10 -13.34 3.38
CA LEU A 25 3.40 -12.85 4.57
C LEU A 25 2.92 -13.99 5.49
N ALA A 26 2.63 -15.17 4.93
CA ALA A 26 2.22 -16.32 5.73
C ALA A 26 3.33 -16.90 6.63
N ALA A 27 4.58 -16.44 6.47
CA ALA A 27 5.70 -16.82 7.31
C ALA A 27 5.91 -15.90 8.53
N LEU A 28 5.05 -14.89 8.74
CA LEU A 28 5.14 -13.95 9.85
C LEU A 28 5.27 -14.65 11.22
N ARG A 29 6.02 -14.02 12.14
CA ARG A 29 6.40 -14.58 13.44
C ARG A 29 5.87 -13.81 14.64
N CYS A 30 5.38 -12.59 14.48
CA CYS A 30 4.72 -11.84 15.56
C CYS A 30 3.61 -12.71 16.17
N ARG A 31 3.77 -13.06 17.44
CA ARG A 31 2.98 -14.10 18.11
C ARG A 31 1.90 -13.47 18.98
N ALA A 32 0.72 -14.07 18.95
CA ALA A 32 -0.36 -13.80 19.88
C ALA A 32 -0.74 -15.11 20.59
N ARG A 33 -0.43 -15.20 21.89
CA ARG A 33 -0.75 -16.38 22.71
C ARG A 33 -1.95 -16.08 23.58
N ARG A 34 -2.97 -16.93 23.52
CA ARG A 34 -4.12 -16.80 24.41
C ARG A 34 -3.74 -17.15 25.85
N GLN A 35 -4.10 -16.27 26.78
CA GLN A 35 -3.94 -16.47 28.22
C GLN A 35 -5.23 -16.02 28.92
N GLY A 36 -6.12 -16.98 29.21
CA GLY A 36 -7.44 -16.70 29.76
C GLY A 36 -8.29 -15.88 28.76
N ASP A 37 -8.73 -14.73 29.20
CA ASP A 37 -9.56 -13.80 28.40
C ASP A 37 -8.75 -12.78 27.59
N ASP A 38 -7.42 -12.91 27.57
CA ASP A 38 -6.52 -12.02 26.84
C ASP A 38 -5.68 -12.80 25.81
N TYR A 39 -5.17 -12.05 24.83
CA TYR A 39 -3.97 -12.41 24.03
C TYR A 39 -2.77 -11.65 24.57
N VAL A 40 -1.64 -12.34 24.71
CA VAL A 40 -0.32 -11.74 24.96
C VAL A 40 0.43 -11.72 23.66
N ILE A 41 0.79 -10.51 23.20
CA ILE A 41 1.36 -10.27 21.88
C ILE A 41 2.81 -9.85 22.01
N SER A 42 3.70 -10.56 21.30
CA SER A 42 5.13 -10.25 21.26
C SER A 42 5.63 -10.36 19.82
N GLY A 43 6.39 -9.38 19.38
CA GLY A 43 6.96 -9.35 18.04
C GLY A 43 7.20 -7.95 17.50
N HIS A 44 7.46 -7.88 16.19
CA HIS A 44 7.83 -6.66 15.51
C HIS A 44 7.17 -6.59 14.13
N LYS A 45 6.62 -5.43 13.80
CA LYS A 45 6.09 -5.11 12.47
C LYS A 45 6.87 -3.96 11.86
N ILE A 46 6.98 -3.95 10.55
CA ILE A 46 7.67 -2.91 9.79
C ILE A 46 6.79 -2.41 8.65
N TRP A 47 7.06 -1.21 8.17
CA TRP A 47 6.36 -0.55 7.08
C TRP A 47 4.90 -0.22 7.40
N THR A 48 4.54 -0.05 8.68
CA THR A 48 3.20 0.36 9.09
C THR A 48 2.99 1.83 8.79
N SER A 49 2.13 2.11 7.80
CA SER A 49 1.86 3.48 7.36
C SER A 49 1.18 4.29 8.45
N HIS A 50 1.70 5.50 8.70
CA HIS A 50 1.14 6.49 9.63
C HIS A 50 0.92 5.98 11.06
N ALA A 51 1.65 4.96 11.51
CA ALA A 51 1.48 4.41 12.86
C ALA A 51 1.78 5.41 13.96
N GLU A 52 2.58 6.46 13.72
CA GLU A 52 2.84 7.54 14.69
C GLU A 52 1.59 8.35 15.04
N THR A 53 0.66 8.47 14.10
CA THR A 53 -0.60 9.23 14.28
C THR A 53 -1.81 8.31 14.42
N ALA A 54 -1.61 7.01 14.31
CA ALA A 54 -2.68 6.03 14.45
C ALA A 54 -3.13 5.93 15.92
N ASN A 55 -4.45 5.79 16.11
CA ASN A 55 -5.02 5.41 17.40
C ASN A 55 -4.95 3.89 17.58
N ARG A 56 -5.04 3.14 16.48
CA ARG A 56 -5.10 1.67 16.49
C ARG A 56 -4.31 1.05 15.36
N ILE A 57 -3.93 -0.20 15.58
CA ILE A 57 -3.32 -1.07 14.57
C ILE A 57 -4.18 -2.34 14.49
N PHE A 58 -4.64 -2.68 13.29
CA PHE A 58 -5.13 -4.03 13.06
C PHE A 58 -3.94 -4.91 12.68
N LEU A 59 -3.64 -5.79 13.61
CA LEU A 59 -2.45 -6.60 13.61
C LEU A 59 -2.73 -8.00 13.08
N LEU A 60 -2.01 -8.44 12.07
CA LEU A 60 -1.97 -9.84 11.68
C LEU A 60 -0.87 -10.55 12.49
N ALA A 61 -1.28 -11.45 13.37
CA ALA A 61 -0.38 -12.16 14.28
C ALA A 61 -0.57 -13.68 14.21
N ARG A 62 0.43 -14.42 14.65
CA ARG A 62 0.41 -15.88 14.70
C ARG A 62 -0.18 -16.37 16.01
N THR A 63 -1.31 -17.04 15.93
CA THR A 63 -1.95 -17.76 17.05
C THR A 63 -1.70 -19.27 16.98
N GLY A 64 -1.48 -19.80 15.79
CA GLY A 64 -1.13 -21.21 15.55
C GLY A 64 0.36 -21.49 15.49
N THR A 65 0.73 -22.69 15.06
CA THR A 65 2.14 -23.10 14.86
C THR A 65 2.70 -22.53 13.55
N PRO A 66 4.02 -22.44 13.37
CA PRO A 66 4.63 -22.00 12.11
C PRO A 66 4.17 -22.84 10.90
N GLU A 67 4.00 -24.15 11.08
CA GLU A 67 3.62 -25.12 10.04
C GLU A 67 2.19 -24.89 9.55
N SER A 68 1.33 -24.30 10.38
CA SER A 68 -0.05 -23.96 9.98
C SER A 68 -0.11 -22.84 8.93
N ARG A 69 1.03 -22.13 8.70
CA ARG A 69 1.13 -21.07 7.69
C ARG A 69 -0.04 -20.08 7.82
N HIS A 70 -0.76 -19.82 6.73
CA HIS A 70 -1.88 -18.89 6.70
C HIS A 70 -3.08 -19.29 7.59
N ARG A 71 -3.25 -20.60 7.92
CA ARG A 71 -4.33 -21.06 8.81
C ARG A 71 -4.06 -20.82 10.29
N GLY A 72 -2.83 -20.47 10.65
CA GLY A 72 -2.47 -20.15 12.04
C GLY A 72 -2.37 -18.64 12.30
N LEU A 73 -3.00 -17.81 11.47
CA LEU A 73 -2.97 -16.37 11.60
C LEU A 73 -4.31 -15.82 12.05
N SER A 74 -4.27 -14.83 12.95
CA SER A 74 -5.44 -14.13 13.46
C SER A 74 -5.29 -12.63 13.31
N MET A 75 -6.40 -11.92 13.17
CA MET A 75 -6.43 -10.46 13.08
C MET A 75 -6.90 -9.89 14.43
N ILE A 76 -6.08 -9.06 15.06
CA ILE A 76 -6.35 -8.51 16.39
C ILE A 76 -6.22 -6.98 16.34
N LEU A 77 -7.19 -6.27 16.90
CA LEU A 77 -7.18 -4.81 17.01
C LEU A 77 -6.44 -4.37 18.27
N ILE A 78 -5.42 -3.51 18.12
CA ILE A 78 -4.58 -3.02 19.21
C ILE A 78 -4.67 -1.50 19.27
N ASP A 79 -4.83 -0.93 20.46
CA ASP A 79 -4.64 0.51 20.66
C ASP A 79 -3.13 0.80 20.76
N VAL A 80 -2.68 1.88 20.10
CA VAL A 80 -1.24 2.21 20.02
C VAL A 80 -0.67 2.66 21.37
N ASP A 81 -1.52 3.17 22.26
CA ASP A 81 -1.16 3.61 23.61
C ASP A 81 -1.13 2.50 24.65
N MET A 82 -1.40 1.24 24.28
CA MET A 82 -1.31 0.10 25.20
C MET A 82 0.11 -0.08 25.73
N PRO A 83 0.26 -0.44 27.05
CA PRO A 83 1.56 -0.78 27.62
C PRO A 83 2.26 -1.88 26.81
N GLY A 84 3.54 -1.68 26.50
CA GLY A 84 4.35 -2.61 25.70
C GLY A 84 4.31 -2.35 24.17
N VAL A 85 3.48 -1.41 23.70
CA VAL A 85 3.51 -0.95 22.29
C VAL A 85 4.54 0.18 22.16
N THR A 86 5.43 0.06 21.18
CA THR A 86 6.38 1.12 20.82
C THR A 86 6.34 1.32 19.31
N VAL A 87 6.12 2.56 18.87
CA VAL A 87 6.16 2.97 17.47
C VAL A 87 7.41 3.79 17.19
N ARG A 88 8.17 3.42 16.16
CA ARG A 88 9.38 4.13 15.73
C ARG A 88 9.25 4.52 14.26
N PRO A 89 9.28 5.82 13.93
CA PRO A 89 9.21 6.27 12.55
C PRO A 89 10.44 5.84 11.76
N VAL A 90 10.21 5.47 10.49
CA VAL A 90 11.25 5.17 9.51
C VAL A 90 11.43 6.36 8.58
N LYS A 91 12.60 6.98 8.60
CA LYS A 91 12.92 8.08 7.70
C LYS A 91 13.18 7.55 6.29
N LEU A 92 12.33 7.94 5.35
CA LEU A 92 12.41 7.55 3.95
C LEU A 92 13.45 8.39 3.18
N ALA A 93 13.83 7.92 1.99
CA ALA A 93 14.71 8.66 1.07
C ALA A 93 14.14 10.02 0.64
N SER A 94 12.81 10.18 0.65
CA SER A 94 12.12 11.46 0.45
C SER A 94 12.35 12.48 1.58
N GLY A 95 12.90 12.05 2.73
CA GLY A 95 12.99 12.83 3.96
C GLY A 95 11.73 12.79 4.83
N ARG A 96 10.64 12.18 4.36
CA ARG A 96 9.37 11.99 5.10
C ARG A 96 9.45 10.77 6.01
N ALA A 97 8.66 10.75 7.07
CA ALA A 97 8.54 9.65 8.02
C ALA A 97 7.09 9.14 8.04
N GLU A 98 6.62 8.59 6.93
CA GLU A 98 5.25 8.11 6.78
C GLU A 98 5.07 6.65 7.19
N LEU A 99 6.19 5.93 7.34
CA LEU A 99 6.22 4.52 7.70
C LEU A 99 6.87 4.34 9.06
N ALA A 100 6.47 3.33 9.79
CA ALA A 100 7.00 3.04 11.10
C ALA A 100 7.29 1.56 11.31
N GLU A 101 8.17 1.29 12.26
CA GLU A 101 8.31 0.03 12.95
C GLU A 101 7.41 0.03 14.18
N CYS A 102 6.73 -1.09 14.44
CA CYS A 102 5.90 -1.28 15.61
C CYS A 102 6.38 -2.49 16.40
N PHE A 103 6.77 -2.27 17.64
CA PHE A 103 7.24 -3.30 18.55
C PHE A 103 6.16 -3.62 19.57
N PHE A 104 5.98 -4.90 19.86
CA PHE A 104 5.03 -5.42 20.83
C PHE A 104 5.79 -6.27 21.83
N ASP A 105 5.85 -5.81 23.09
CA ASP A 105 6.54 -6.46 24.19
C ASP A 105 5.49 -6.91 25.23
N ASP A 106 5.08 -8.18 25.10
CA ASP A 106 4.07 -8.84 25.93
C ASP A 106 2.79 -8.01 26.12
N VAL A 107 2.33 -7.36 25.05
CA VAL A 107 1.13 -6.53 25.04
C VAL A 107 -0.11 -7.38 25.34
N ARG A 108 -0.84 -7.03 26.39
CA ARG A 108 -2.08 -7.73 26.79
C ARG A 108 -3.28 -7.09 26.10
N VAL A 109 -3.99 -7.87 25.32
CA VAL A 109 -5.13 -7.43 24.53
C VAL A 109 -6.34 -8.32 24.84
N PRO A 110 -7.49 -7.77 25.23
CA PRO A 110 -8.70 -8.56 25.47
C PRO A 110 -9.09 -9.40 24.25
N ALA A 111 -9.46 -10.66 24.47
CA ALA A 111 -9.82 -11.59 23.39
C ALA A 111 -10.99 -11.08 22.51
N GLY A 112 -11.85 -10.23 23.07
CA GLY A 112 -12.93 -9.57 22.34
C GLY A 112 -12.45 -8.58 21.25
N ARG A 113 -11.16 -8.29 21.17
CA ARG A 113 -10.53 -7.50 20.10
C ARG A 113 -10.12 -8.32 18.87
N LEU A 114 -10.41 -9.62 18.87
CA LEU A 114 -10.23 -10.49 17.70
C LEU A 114 -11.22 -10.09 16.61
N ILE A 115 -10.73 -9.98 15.38
CA ILE A 115 -11.56 -9.70 14.20
C ILE A 115 -11.74 -11.00 13.43
N GLY A 116 -12.98 -11.48 13.33
CA GLY A 116 -13.30 -12.84 12.85
C GLY A 116 -13.04 -13.90 13.92
N ALA A 117 -12.82 -15.15 13.51
CA ALA A 117 -12.45 -16.22 14.41
C ALA A 117 -10.93 -16.41 14.48
N GLU A 118 -10.46 -17.06 15.56
CA GLU A 118 -9.06 -17.44 15.68
C GLU A 118 -8.64 -18.38 14.54
N GLY A 119 -7.51 -18.06 13.89
CA GLY A 119 -7.03 -18.77 12.71
C GLY A 119 -7.60 -18.27 11.37
N GLU A 120 -8.58 -17.36 11.37
CA GLU A 120 -9.17 -16.79 10.15
C GLU A 120 -8.56 -15.44 9.71
N GLY A 121 -7.54 -14.96 10.39
CA GLY A 121 -6.91 -13.67 10.10
C GLY A 121 -6.41 -13.53 8.66
N TRP A 122 -6.02 -14.63 8.02
CA TRP A 122 -5.66 -14.61 6.60
C TRP A 122 -6.85 -14.28 5.70
N ALA A 123 -8.02 -14.85 5.96
CA ALA A 123 -9.23 -14.55 5.20
C ALA A 123 -9.63 -13.07 5.37
N VAL A 124 -9.54 -12.54 6.59
CA VAL A 124 -9.79 -11.13 6.90
C VAL A 124 -8.80 -10.24 6.15
N ALA A 125 -7.50 -10.58 6.17
CA ALA A 125 -6.48 -9.84 5.44
C ALA A 125 -6.73 -9.84 3.92
N MET A 126 -7.07 -10.98 3.34
CA MET A 126 -7.38 -11.10 1.90
C MET A 126 -8.63 -10.31 1.51
N TYR A 127 -9.65 -10.28 2.38
CA TYR A 127 -10.84 -9.46 2.19
C TYR A 127 -10.50 -7.97 2.15
N LEU A 128 -9.66 -7.48 3.06
CA LEU A 128 -9.19 -6.10 3.06
C LEU A 128 -8.38 -5.77 1.80
N LEU A 129 -7.41 -6.62 1.46
CA LEU A 129 -6.49 -6.40 0.35
C LEU A 129 -7.19 -6.35 -1.03
N GLN A 130 -8.37 -6.95 -1.20
CA GLN A 130 -9.11 -6.79 -2.44
C GLN A 130 -9.57 -5.34 -2.66
N TYR A 131 -10.01 -4.65 -1.60
CA TYR A 131 -10.39 -3.23 -1.67
C TYR A 131 -9.18 -2.32 -1.84
N GLU A 132 -8.08 -2.61 -1.14
CA GLU A 132 -6.83 -1.88 -1.28
C GLU A 132 -6.31 -1.94 -2.73
N ARG A 133 -6.31 -3.11 -3.36
CA ARG A 133 -5.83 -3.25 -4.74
C ARG A 133 -6.75 -2.59 -5.76
N ALA A 134 -8.05 -2.68 -5.59
CA ALA A 134 -9.05 -2.20 -6.54
C ALA A 134 -9.39 -0.72 -6.38
N ALA A 135 -9.92 -0.34 -5.21
CA ALA A 135 -10.36 1.03 -4.95
C ALA A 135 -9.19 2.02 -4.95
N TRP A 136 -8.04 1.59 -4.43
CA TRP A 136 -6.82 2.40 -4.43
C TRP A 136 -6.32 2.70 -5.84
N ALA A 137 -6.30 1.71 -6.74
CA ALA A 137 -5.90 1.91 -8.13
C ALA A 137 -6.80 2.92 -8.85
N TRP A 138 -8.11 2.85 -8.62
CA TRP A 138 -9.08 3.79 -9.18
C TRP A 138 -8.89 5.21 -8.65
N LEU A 139 -8.72 5.36 -7.33
CA LEU A 139 -8.45 6.66 -6.70
C LEU A 139 -7.14 7.26 -7.21
N ARG A 140 -6.07 6.47 -7.22
CA ARG A 140 -4.74 6.92 -7.67
C ARG A 140 -4.74 7.30 -9.15
N ALA A 141 -5.50 6.63 -10.00
CA ALA A 141 -5.65 7.03 -11.41
C ALA A 141 -6.15 8.47 -11.55
N ALA A 142 -7.11 8.88 -10.72
CA ALA A 142 -7.62 10.27 -10.72
C ALA A 142 -6.55 11.26 -10.24
N VAL A 143 -5.83 10.92 -9.17
CA VAL A 143 -4.71 11.75 -8.65
C VAL A 143 -3.60 11.89 -9.69
N LEU A 144 -3.19 10.80 -10.33
CA LEU A 144 -2.13 10.81 -11.34
C LEU A 144 -2.52 11.61 -12.59
N LEU A 145 -3.79 11.56 -13.00
CA LEU A 145 -4.30 12.44 -14.09
C LEU A 145 -4.22 13.93 -13.70
N GLN A 146 -4.53 14.29 -12.45
CA GLN A 146 -4.33 15.66 -11.96
C GLN A 146 -2.84 16.05 -11.95
N ARG A 147 -1.95 15.13 -11.55
CA ARG A 147 -0.50 15.35 -11.60
C ARG A 147 -0.01 15.58 -13.03
N LEU A 148 -0.47 14.77 -13.98
CA LEU A 148 -0.11 14.94 -15.39
C LEU A 148 -0.55 16.33 -15.92
N ARG A 149 -1.76 16.77 -15.57
CA ARG A 149 -2.24 18.14 -15.92
C ARG A 149 -1.37 19.24 -15.26
N ALA A 150 -1.00 19.05 -14.00
CA ALA A 150 -0.12 20.00 -13.31
C ALA A 150 1.27 20.05 -13.96
N LEU A 151 1.82 18.92 -14.39
CA LEU A 151 3.08 18.86 -15.14
C LEU A 151 2.96 19.63 -16.47
N THR A 152 1.88 19.41 -17.23
CA THR A 152 1.63 20.15 -18.48
C THR A 152 1.58 21.66 -18.23
N GLY A 153 0.94 22.12 -17.15
CA GLY A 153 0.93 23.53 -16.75
C GLY A 153 2.32 24.08 -16.46
N LEU A 154 3.14 23.34 -15.73
CA LEU A 154 4.54 23.72 -15.44
C LEU A 154 5.42 23.81 -16.69
N LEU A 155 5.17 22.96 -17.68
CA LEU A 155 5.91 22.96 -18.94
C LEU A 155 5.47 24.07 -19.90
N SER A 156 4.19 24.51 -19.79
CA SER A 156 3.62 25.61 -20.60
C SER A 156 3.91 27.00 -20.02
N ASP A 157 4.50 27.09 -18.84
CA ASP A 157 4.85 28.38 -18.23
C ASP A 157 5.99 29.03 -19.00
N SER A 158 5.67 30.07 -19.77
CA SER A 158 6.63 30.83 -20.59
C SER A 158 7.70 31.60 -19.80
N THR A 159 7.48 31.78 -18.50
CA THR A 159 8.47 32.43 -17.60
C THR A 159 9.51 31.44 -17.08
N ALA A 160 9.26 30.14 -17.26
CA ALA A 160 10.14 29.10 -16.81
C ALA A 160 11.14 28.68 -17.90
N PRO A 161 12.34 28.19 -17.55
CA PRO A 161 13.28 27.62 -18.52
C PRO A 161 12.61 26.54 -19.37
N ALA A 162 12.97 26.50 -20.66
CA ALA A 162 12.45 25.50 -21.59
C ALA A 162 12.68 24.07 -21.08
N PRO A 163 11.85 23.09 -21.51
CA PRO A 163 12.10 21.69 -21.26
C PRO A 163 13.51 21.26 -21.69
N ALA A 164 13.97 20.13 -21.18
CA ALA A 164 15.29 19.60 -21.55
C ALA A 164 15.43 19.52 -23.08
N PRO A 165 16.57 19.96 -23.66
CA PRO A 165 16.78 19.95 -25.09
C PRO A 165 16.57 18.53 -25.67
N GLY A 166 15.83 18.42 -26.77
CA GLY A 166 15.55 17.14 -27.43
C GLY A 166 14.45 16.28 -26.80
N ALA A 167 13.77 16.77 -25.73
CA ALA A 167 12.64 16.07 -25.16
C ALA A 167 11.44 16.13 -26.13
N ALA A 168 10.95 14.98 -26.56
CA ALA A 168 9.69 14.83 -27.26
C ALA A 168 8.54 14.98 -26.27
N VAL A 169 8.26 16.20 -25.81
CA VAL A 169 7.31 16.50 -24.70
C VAL A 169 5.95 15.87 -24.98
N ASP A 170 5.41 16.09 -26.17
CA ASP A 170 4.08 15.60 -26.54
C ASP A 170 4.01 14.07 -26.60
N GLU A 171 5.07 13.42 -27.05
CA GLU A 171 5.18 11.96 -27.10
C GLU A 171 5.20 11.37 -25.70
N VAL A 172 6.03 11.92 -24.80
CA VAL A 172 6.14 11.46 -23.41
C VAL A 172 4.80 11.68 -22.67
N LEU A 173 4.23 12.88 -22.76
CA LEU A 173 2.95 13.18 -22.09
C LEU A 173 1.80 12.35 -22.67
N GLY A 174 1.76 12.16 -23.99
CA GLY A 174 0.76 11.35 -24.67
C GLY A 174 0.82 9.88 -24.26
N SER A 175 2.02 9.29 -24.20
CA SER A 175 2.23 7.91 -23.75
C SER A 175 1.73 7.74 -22.30
N VAL A 176 2.16 8.61 -21.39
CA VAL A 176 1.74 8.58 -19.99
C VAL A 176 0.21 8.74 -19.84
N TYR A 177 -0.39 9.61 -20.65
CA TYR A 177 -1.83 9.81 -20.64
C TYR A 177 -2.60 8.56 -21.08
N LEU A 178 -2.14 7.87 -22.12
CA LEU A 178 -2.75 6.61 -22.57
C LEU A 178 -2.65 5.51 -21.51
N ASP A 179 -1.51 5.37 -20.83
CA ASP A 179 -1.33 4.42 -19.74
C ASP A 179 -2.30 4.72 -18.60
N LEU A 180 -2.47 5.99 -18.24
CA LEU A 180 -3.41 6.41 -17.20
C LEU A 180 -4.87 6.17 -17.59
N LEU A 181 -5.23 6.32 -18.86
CA LEU A 181 -6.57 5.97 -19.34
C LEU A 181 -6.80 4.46 -19.25
N ALA A 182 -5.81 3.64 -19.58
CA ALA A 182 -5.90 2.19 -19.45
C ALA A 182 -6.09 1.77 -17.97
N LEU A 183 -5.28 2.33 -17.05
CA LEU A 183 -5.43 2.13 -15.61
C LEU A 183 -6.84 2.53 -15.14
N ARG A 184 -7.32 3.70 -15.56
CA ARG A 184 -8.64 4.19 -15.16
C ARG A 184 -9.77 3.29 -15.69
N ALA A 185 -9.72 2.90 -16.96
CA ALA A 185 -10.72 2.04 -17.57
C ALA A 185 -10.79 0.68 -16.86
N ARG A 186 -9.63 0.09 -16.59
CA ARG A 186 -9.53 -1.19 -15.90
C ARG A 186 -10.03 -1.11 -14.46
N SER A 187 -9.57 -0.13 -13.68
CA SER A 187 -9.92 0.01 -12.27
C SER A 187 -11.39 0.40 -12.04
N VAL A 188 -12.01 1.16 -12.96
CA VAL A 188 -13.45 1.44 -12.92
C VAL A 188 -14.29 0.15 -13.01
N ASP A 189 -13.93 -0.79 -13.88
CA ASP A 189 -14.62 -2.07 -13.97
C ASP A 189 -14.53 -2.85 -12.66
N THR A 190 -13.32 -2.90 -12.08
CA THR A 190 -13.08 -3.58 -10.80
C THR A 190 -13.92 -2.94 -9.67
N VAL A 191 -13.97 -1.62 -9.58
CA VAL A 191 -14.78 -0.90 -8.57
C VAL A 191 -16.28 -1.13 -8.78
N ARG A 192 -16.76 -1.14 -10.02
CA ARG A 192 -18.18 -1.43 -10.34
C ARG A 192 -18.58 -2.84 -9.89
N ARG A 193 -17.71 -3.82 -10.07
CA ARG A 193 -17.95 -5.19 -9.59
C ARG A 193 -18.02 -5.24 -8.07
N LEU A 194 -17.12 -4.57 -7.36
CA LEU A 194 -17.17 -4.45 -5.89
C LEU A 194 -18.45 -3.75 -5.42
N ALA A 195 -18.84 -2.64 -6.07
CA ALA A 195 -20.06 -1.91 -5.72
C ALA A 195 -21.33 -2.74 -5.96
N ALA A 196 -21.30 -3.68 -6.90
CA ALA A 196 -22.35 -4.66 -7.14
C ALA A 196 -22.32 -5.85 -6.16
N GLY A 197 -21.49 -5.81 -5.12
CA GLY A 197 -21.35 -6.89 -4.14
C GLY A 197 -20.62 -8.14 -4.66
N GLN A 198 -19.97 -8.04 -5.82
CA GLN A 198 -19.20 -9.15 -6.38
C GLN A 198 -17.82 -9.22 -5.72
N THR A 199 -17.34 -10.42 -5.49
CA THR A 199 -15.95 -10.63 -5.06
C THR A 199 -15.01 -10.36 -6.23
N VAL A 200 -14.03 -9.49 -6.02
CA VAL A 200 -12.95 -9.30 -6.99
C VAL A 200 -11.81 -10.24 -6.61
N GLY A 201 -11.56 -11.20 -7.46
CA GLY A 201 -10.56 -12.24 -7.25
C GLY A 201 -9.14 -11.79 -7.62
N PRO A 202 -8.32 -12.76 -8.08
CA PRO A 202 -6.92 -12.53 -8.45
C PRO A 202 -6.75 -11.54 -9.62
N GLU A 203 -7.80 -11.22 -10.36
CA GLU A 203 -7.80 -10.26 -11.47
C GLU A 203 -7.46 -8.83 -11.02
N ALA A 204 -7.72 -8.48 -9.74
CA ALA A 204 -7.30 -7.20 -9.14
C ALA A 204 -5.76 -7.01 -9.14
N SER A 205 -5.01 -8.10 -9.30
CA SER A 205 -3.55 -8.03 -9.46
C SER A 205 -3.13 -7.24 -10.71
N ALA A 206 -3.95 -7.24 -11.76
CA ALA A 206 -3.69 -6.44 -12.95
C ALA A 206 -3.80 -4.93 -12.67
N ASP A 207 -4.78 -4.51 -11.85
CA ASP A 207 -4.95 -3.10 -11.45
C ASP A 207 -3.71 -2.62 -10.68
N LYS A 208 -3.18 -3.47 -9.79
CA LYS A 208 -1.97 -3.16 -9.01
C LYS A 208 -0.72 -3.06 -9.88
N LEU A 209 -0.55 -3.93 -10.88
CA LEU A 209 0.57 -3.86 -11.82
C LEU A 209 0.52 -2.59 -12.66
N LEU A 210 -0.65 -2.27 -13.22
CA LEU A 210 -0.85 -1.04 -13.99
C LEU A 210 -0.61 0.21 -13.14
N LEU A 211 -1.13 0.22 -11.91
CA LEU A 211 -0.89 1.33 -10.97
C LEU A 211 0.60 1.56 -10.75
N GLY A 212 1.37 0.51 -10.45
CA GLY A 212 2.82 0.64 -10.21
C GLY A 212 3.56 1.22 -11.41
N ALA A 213 3.25 0.75 -12.62
CA ALA A 213 3.83 1.26 -13.86
C ALA A 213 3.45 2.72 -14.12
N CYS A 214 2.15 3.05 -14.05
CA CYS A 214 1.66 4.41 -14.28
C CYS A 214 2.21 5.42 -13.27
N GLU A 215 2.30 5.05 -12.01
CA GLU A 215 2.80 5.94 -10.97
C GLU A 215 4.27 6.28 -11.21
N GLN A 216 5.09 5.31 -11.53
CA GLN A 216 6.48 5.54 -11.88
C GLN A 216 6.61 6.37 -13.18
N SER A 217 5.82 6.05 -14.20
CA SER A 217 5.83 6.74 -15.50
C SER A 217 5.54 8.25 -15.37
N VAL A 218 4.52 8.65 -14.58
CA VAL A 218 4.19 10.06 -14.34
C VAL A 218 5.36 10.83 -13.72
N TYR A 219 5.98 10.28 -12.69
CA TYR A 219 7.06 10.99 -11.97
C TYR A 219 8.40 10.90 -12.70
N ASP A 220 8.64 9.85 -13.48
CA ASP A 220 9.80 9.76 -14.37
C ASP A 220 9.67 10.75 -15.54
N ALA A 221 8.48 10.93 -16.10
CA ALA A 221 8.21 11.98 -17.07
C ALA A 221 8.47 13.39 -16.48
N ALA A 222 7.98 13.64 -15.27
CA ALA A 222 8.25 14.91 -14.59
C ALA A 222 9.76 15.14 -14.40
N ARG A 223 10.51 14.13 -13.94
CA ARG A 223 11.96 14.21 -13.76
C ARG A 223 12.68 14.51 -15.07
N SER A 224 12.31 13.81 -16.14
CA SER A 224 12.92 13.96 -17.46
C SER A 224 12.62 15.32 -18.08
N LEU A 225 11.35 15.74 -18.08
CA LEU A 225 10.91 16.94 -18.79
C LEU A 225 11.26 18.23 -18.03
N LEU A 226 11.26 18.22 -16.70
CA LEU A 226 11.67 19.38 -15.90
C LEU A 226 13.20 19.52 -15.82
N GLY A 227 13.97 18.47 -16.09
CA GLY A 227 15.44 18.50 -16.12
C GLY A 227 16.05 19.06 -14.82
N PRO A 228 16.97 20.06 -14.89
CA PRO A 228 17.57 20.66 -13.68
C PRO A 228 16.55 21.29 -12.72
N ARG A 229 15.42 21.79 -13.22
CA ARG A 229 14.32 22.32 -12.38
C ARG A 229 13.76 21.27 -11.43
N PHE A 230 13.73 20.01 -11.85
CA PHE A 230 13.31 18.92 -10.98
C PHE A 230 14.22 18.78 -9.75
N LEU A 231 15.53 18.95 -9.92
CA LEU A 231 16.51 18.74 -8.86
C LEU A 231 16.58 19.92 -7.88
N PHE A 232 16.59 21.16 -8.39
CA PHE A 232 16.94 22.36 -7.64
C PHE A 232 15.79 23.33 -7.39
N GLY A 233 14.66 23.19 -8.09
CA GLY A 233 13.53 24.10 -7.97
C GLY A 233 12.67 23.80 -6.73
N ASP A 234 12.31 24.84 -5.96
CA ASP A 234 11.38 24.69 -4.82
C ASP A 234 10.00 24.24 -5.28
N ALA A 235 9.51 24.77 -6.41
CA ALA A 235 8.24 24.34 -7.02
C ALA A 235 8.21 22.85 -7.36
N SER A 236 9.37 22.21 -7.51
CA SER A 236 9.49 20.77 -7.81
C SER A 236 9.69 19.89 -6.57
N ARG A 237 9.69 20.45 -5.35
CA ARG A 237 9.90 19.68 -4.12
C ARG A 237 8.92 18.53 -4.00
N GLN A 238 7.63 18.79 -4.18
CA GLN A 238 6.61 17.76 -4.10
C GLN A 238 6.80 16.69 -5.18
N TRP A 239 7.22 17.06 -6.39
CA TRP A 239 7.52 16.10 -7.47
C TRP A 239 8.67 15.17 -7.10
N ARG A 240 9.71 15.66 -6.43
CA ARG A 240 10.84 14.85 -5.94
C ARG A 240 10.40 13.87 -4.86
N GLU A 241 9.62 14.34 -3.88
CA GLU A 241 9.10 13.52 -2.79
C GLU A 241 8.23 12.38 -3.34
N GLU A 242 7.32 12.69 -4.23
CA GLU A 242 6.43 11.71 -4.88
C GLU A 242 7.21 10.78 -5.83
N TRP A 243 8.26 11.25 -6.48
CA TRP A 243 9.14 10.41 -7.29
C TRP A 243 9.82 9.34 -6.43
N TRP A 244 10.33 9.70 -5.29
CA TRP A 244 10.90 8.74 -4.33
C TRP A 244 9.83 7.74 -3.86
N TYR A 245 8.66 8.23 -3.49
CA TYR A 245 7.55 7.36 -3.03
C TYR A 245 7.10 6.40 -4.13
N SER A 246 7.03 6.84 -5.39
CA SER A 246 6.59 6.01 -6.52
C SER A 246 7.46 4.77 -6.72
N ARG A 247 8.72 4.77 -6.25
CA ARG A 247 9.58 3.57 -6.30
C ARG A 247 9.03 2.42 -5.46
N THR A 248 8.29 2.73 -4.40
CA THR A 248 7.72 1.72 -3.51
C THR A 248 6.44 1.08 -4.07
N THR A 249 5.79 1.70 -5.06
CA THR A 249 4.51 1.23 -5.61
C THR A 249 4.61 -0.15 -6.26
N THR A 250 5.76 -0.54 -6.75
CA THR A 250 6.00 -1.91 -7.29
C THR A 250 6.30 -2.93 -6.19
N ILE A 251 6.37 -2.52 -4.93
CA ILE A 251 6.76 -3.35 -3.78
C ILE A 251 5.59 -3.56 -2.82
N TYR A 252 4.98 -2.47 -2.30
CA TYR A 252 3.92 -2.57 -1.31
C TYR A 252 2.62 -3.17 -1.89
N GLY A 253 1.74 -3.69 -1.04
CA GLY A 253 0.47 -4.31 -1.45
C GLY A 253 0.65 -5.60 -2.26
N GLY A 254 1.83 -6.22 -2.17
CA GLY A 254 2.33 -7.34 -2.97
C GLY A 254 3.17 -6.88 -4.14
N SER A 255 4.42 -7.34 -4.21
CA SER A 255 5.37 -6.92 -5.24
C SER A 255 4.87 -7.23 -6.66
N ALA A 256 5.43 -6.55 -7.64
CA ALA A 256 5.08 -6.76 -9.05
C ALA A 256 5.26 -8.23 -9.46
N GLU A 257 6.28 -8.91 -8.92
CA GLU A 257 6.56 -10.32 -9.16
C GLU A 257 5.48 -11.21 -8.54
N VAL A 258 5.09 -10.93 -7.28
CA VAL A 258 3.99 -11.65 -6.61
C VAL A 258 2.68 -11.47 -7.38
N GLN A 259 2.37 -10.26 -7.86
CA GLN A 259 1.16 -10.01 -8.63
C GLN A 259 1.16 -10.74 -9.97
N ARG A 260 2.31 -10.80 -10.68
CA ARG A 260 2.46 -11.60 -11.90
C ARG A 260 2.29 -13.10 -11.63
N GLY A 261 2.87 -13.61 -10.52
CA GLY A 261 2.68 -14.99 -10.08
C GLY A 261 1.21 -15.31 -9.81
N ILE A 262 0.47 -14.42 -9.12
CA ILE A 262 -0.96 -14.59 -8.89
C ILE A 262 -1.74 -14.65 -10.21
N ILE A 263 -1.43 -13.79 -11.18
CA ILE A 263 -2.07 -13.80 -12.50
C ILE A 263 -1.74 -15.10 -13.24
N ALA A 264 -0.47 -15.50 -13.28
CA ALA A 264 -0.05 -16.72 -13.94
C ALA A 264 -0.75 -17.96 -13.38
N ASP A 265 -0.77 -18.09 -12.04
CA ASP A 265 -1.30 -19.26 -11.35
C ASP A 265 -2.83 -19.31 -11.35
N ARG A 266 -3.49 -18.17 -11.07
CA ARG A 266 -4.92 -18.17 -10.73
C ARG A 266 -5.82 -17.61 -11.82
N VAL A 267 -5.31 -16.73 -12.69
CA VAL A 267 -6.08 -16.17 -13.82
C VAL A 267 -5.81 -16.97 -15.08
N LEU A 268 -4.53 -17.12 -15.45
CA LEU A 268 -4.12 -17.79 -16.68
C LEU A 268 -3.98 -19.30 -16.51
N LYS A 269 -3.88 -19.80 -15.28
CA LYS A 269 -3.71 -21.23 -14.94
C LYS A 269 -2.54 -21.87 -15.70
N LEU A 270 -1.44 -21.16 -15.78
CA LEU A 270 -0.23 -21.66 -16.43
C LEU A 270 0.32 -22.90 -15.70
N PRO A 271 0.97 -23.84 -16.40
CA PRO A 271 1.62 -24.97 -15.78
C PRO A 271 2.66 -24.51 -14.76
N LYS A 272 2.76 -25.24 -13.66
CA LYS A 272 3.86 -25.09 -12.68
C LYS A 272 4.97 -26.03 -13.09
N GLU A 273 6.21 -25.53 -13.15
CA GLU A 273 7.40 -26.35 -13.28
C GLU A 273 7.67 -27.17 -12.02
#